data_27ab890af22b3a7f13defa28e672b2fd
#
_entry.id   27ab890af22b3a7f13defa28e672b2fd
#
_cell.length_a   1.000
_cell.length_b   1.000
_cell.length_c   1.000
_cell.angle_alpha   90.00
_cell.angle_beta   90.00
_cell.angle_gamma   90.00
#
_symmetry.space_group_name_H-M   'P 1'
#
loop_
_entity.id
_entity.type
_entity.pdbx_description
1 polymer ?
#
loop_
_entity_poly.entity_id
_entity_poly.type
_entity_poly.pdbx_seq_one_letter_code
_entity_poly.pdbx_strand_id
1 'polypeptide(L)'
;MTMQECYKAIGGNYEAVLGRLHSEALIQGFTLKFLEDQSYLQLKQALENKNYEDAFRSAHTLKGVCQNLSFDRLYEVRIMKTHSELGAAIIKDMDFPQDHPLVHTAWEISRWHHERWDGKGYPDGLKGEEILSDLK
;
A
#
# COMPACT_ATOMS: atom_id res chain seq x y z
N MET A 1 12.79 25.91 -8.28
CA MET A 1 12.73 24.78 -7.34
C MET A 1 13.57 23.63 -7.88
N THR A 2 14.54 23.20 -7.15
CA THR A 2 15.37 22.04 -7.50
C THR A 2 14.62 20.74 -7.20
N MET A 3 15.05 19.61 -7.79
CA MET A 3 14.46 18.31 -7.48
C MET A 3 14.64 17.94 -6.00
N GLN A 4 15.77 18.33 -5.41
CA GLN A 4 16.00 18.11 -3.98
C GLN A 4 15.00 18.88 -3.10
N GLU A 5 14.72 20.14 -3.43
CA GLU A 5 13.70 20.94 -2.73
C GLU A 5 12.29 20.38 -2.93
N CYS A 6 11.98 19.88 -4.12
CA CYS A 6 10.71 19.23 -4.43
C CYS A 6 10.55 17.96 -3.54
N TYR A 7 11.53 17.08 -3.50
CA TYR A 7 11.51 15.88 -2.66
C TYR A 7 11.36 16.20 -1.18
N LYS A 8 12.05 17.21 -0.70
CA LYS A 8 11.91 17.69 0.68
C LYS A 8 10.47 18.16 0.97
N ALA A 9 9.86 18.89 0.05
CA ALA A 9 8.49 19.39 0.21
C ALA A 9 7.44 18.28 0.26
N ILE A 10 7.61 17.23 -0.56
CA ILE A 10 6.67 16.10 -0.60
C ILE A 10 6.99 15.00 0.41
N GLY A 11 8.07 15.13 1.18
CA GLY A 11 8.51 14.13 2.14
C GLY A 11 9.09 12.86 1.49
N GLY A 12 9.73 13.02 0.33
CA GLY A 12 10.46 11.96 -0.36
C GLY A 12 11.93 11.94 0.04
N ASN A 13 12.62 10.86 -0.34
CA ASN A 13 14.05 10.68 -0.09
C ASN A 13 14.86 10.85 -1.38
N TYR A 14 15.35 12.07 -1.59
CA TYR A 14 16.12 12.43 -2.79
C TYR A 14 17.42 11.62 -2.93
N GLU A 15 18.15 11.41 -1.83
CA GLU A 15 19.41 10.66 -1.86
C GLU A 15 19.18 9.19 -2.25
N ALA A 16 18.11 8.59 -1.76
CA ALA A 16 17.75 7.20 -2.11
C ALA A 16 17.40 7.05 -3.59
N VAL A 17 16.59 7.96 -4.16
CA VAL A 17 16.24 7.91 -5.58
C VAL A 17 17.44 8.24 -6.47
N LEU A 18 18.29 9.19 -6.07
CA LEU A 18 19.52 9.51 -6.78
C LEU A 18 20.49 8.31 -6.79
N GLY A 19 20.62 7.62 -5.66
CA GLY A 19 21.42 6.39 -5.55
C GLY A 19 20.89 5.25 -6.43
N ARG A 20 19.61 5.24 -6.74
CA ARG A 20 18.98 4.22 -7.59
C ARG A 20 19.01 4.57 -9.07
N LEU A 21 18.72 5.80 -9.44
CA LEU A 21 18.61 6.25 -10.84
C LEU A 21 19.88 6.88 -11.39
N HIS A 22 20.81 7.30 -10.53
CA HIS A 22 22.09 7.88 -10.86
C HIS A 22 22.04 9.11 -11.80
N SER A 23 20.86 9.73 -11.98
CA SER A 23 20.68 10.85 -12.89
C SER A 23 19.50 11.74 -12.44
N GLU A 24 19.79 13.02 -12.21
CA GLU A 24 18.74 14.00 -11.87
C GLU A 24 17.73 14.19 -13.01
N ALA A 25 18.19 14.12 -14.26
CA ALA A 25 17.30 14.20 -15.42
C ALA A 25 16.28 13.05 -15.47
N LEU A 26 16.70 11.83 -15.10
CA LEU A 26 15.80 10.68 -14.98
C LEU A 26 14.84 10.85 -13.82
N ILE A 27 15.29 11.33 -12.67
CA ILE A 27 14.44 11.61 -11.51
C ILE A 27 13.36 12.62 -11.91
N GLN A 28 13.74 13.72 -12.54
CA GLN A 28 12.79 14.74 -13.02
C GLN A 28 11.79 14.15 -14.02
N GLY A 29 12.26 13.40 -15.01
CA GLY A 29 11.41 12.78 -16.01
C GLY A 29 10.38 11.83 -15.42
N PHE A 30 10.79 10.95 -14.51
CA PHE A 30 9.87 10.01 -13.85
C PHE A 30 8.93 10.70 -12.86
N THR A 31 9.39 11.73 -12.16
CA THR A 31 8.54 12.52 -11.25
C THR A 31 7.45 13.25 -12.03
N LEU A 32 7.77 13.83 -13.19
CA LEU A 32 6.77 14.44 -14.06
C LEU A 32 5.78 13.41 -14.61
N LYS A 33 6.25 12.24 -15.03
CA LYS A 33 5.37 11.12 -15.44
C LYS A 33 4.43 10.67 -14.33
N PHE A 34 4.86 10.73 -13.09
CA PHE A 34 4.00 10.38 -11.94
C PHE A 34 2.78 11.31 -11.84
N LEU A 35 2.88 12.56 -12.25
CA LEU A 35 1.73 13.49 -12.29
C LEU A 35 0.64 13.06 -13.27
N GLU A 36 0.99 12.26 -14.26
CA GLU A 36 0.07 11.71 -15.28
C GLU A 36 -0.42 10.30 -14.91
N ASP A 37 0.09 9.72 -13.81
CA ASP A 37 -0.25 8.37 -13.38
C ASP A 37 -1.71 8.27 -12.93
N GLN A 38 -2.43 7.31 -13.51
CA GLN A 38 -3.86 7.12 -13.28
C GLN A 38 -4.17 6.13 -12.15
N SER A 39 -3.15 5.52 -11.55
CA SER A 39 -3.35 4.45 -10.56
C SER A 39 -4.16 4.90 -9.36
N TYR A 40 -3.98 6.15 -8.91
CA TYR A 40 -4.78 6.71 -7.81
C TYR A 40 -6.25 6.88 -8.17
N LEU A 41 -6.55 7.39 -9.36
CA LEU A 41 -7.93 7.55 -9.84
C LEU A 41 -8.60 6.19 -10.05
N GLN A 42 -7.86 5.23 -10.61
CA GLN A 42 -8.33 3.87 -10.79
C GLN A 42 -8.61 3.19 -9.45
N LEU A 43 -7.72 3.36 -8.45
CA LEU A 43 -7.93 2.89 -7.10
C LEU A 43 -9.22 3.47 -6.49
N LYS A 44 -9.40 4.78 -6.59
CA LYS A 44 -10.59 5.46 -6.08
C LYS A 44 -11.87 4.94 -6.72
N GLN A 45 -11.91 4.86 -8.05
CA GLN A 45 -13.06 4.36 -8.80
C GLN A 45 -13.36 2.90 -8.48
N ALA A 46 -12.34 2.06 -8.39
CA ALA A 46 -12.49 0.65 -8.06
C ALA A 46 -13.08 0.47 -6.64
N LEU A 47 -12.64 1.27 -5.67
CA LEU A 47 -13.20 1.27 -4.31
C LEU A 47 -14.66 1.73 -4.29
N GLU A 48 -15.00 2.80 -5.01
CA GLU A 48 -16.38 3.29 -5.14
C GLU A 48 -17.31 2.24 -5.75
N ASN A 49 -16.81 1.48 -6.73
CA ASN A 49 -17.54 0.40 -7.41
C ASN A 49 -17.47 -0.96 -6.68
N LYS A 50 -16.79 -1.03 -5.52
CA LYS A 50 -16.55 -2.28 -4.78
C LYS A 50 -15.83 -3.35 -5.62
N ASN A 51 -15.07 -2.93 -6.62
CA ASN A 51 -14.20 -3.80 -7.41
C ASN A 51 -12.85 -3.93 -6.70
N TYR A 52 -12.77 -4.84 -5.75
CA TYR A 52 -11.60 -4.99 -4.89
C TYR A 52 -10.38 -5.54 -5.63
N GLU A 53 -10.57 -6.33 -6.68
CA GLU A 53 -9.47 -6.84 -7.50
C GLU A 53 -8.74 -5.71 -8.23
N ASP A 54 -9.46 -4.83 -8.89
CA ASP A 54 -8.89 -3.66 -9.58
C ASP A 54 -8.34 -2.65 -8.57
N ALA A 55 -8.99 -2.49 -7.42
CA ALA A 55 -8.49 -1.66 -6.33
C ALA A 55 -7.14 -2.18 -5.82
N PHE A 56 -7.00 -3.49 -5.62
CA PHE A 56 -5.74 -4.12 -5.22
C PHE A 56 -4.64 -3.92 -6.26
N ARG A 57 -4.93 -4.14 -7.55
CA ARG A 57 -3.97 -3.94 -8.63
C ARG A 57 -3.48 -2.49 -8.70
N SER A 58 -4.42 -1.54 -8.61
CA SER A 58 -4.10 -0.11 -8.65
C SER A 58 -3.27 0.34 -7.44
N ALA A 59 -3.61 -0.13 -6.24
CA ALA A 59 -2.84 0.12 -5.03
C ALA A 59 -1.43 -0.48 -5.12
N HIS A 60 -1.30 -1.70 -5.66
CA HIS A 60 -0.02 -2.37 -5.84
C HIS A 60 0.88 -1.63 -6.85
N THR A 61 0.31 -1.17 -7.97
CA THR A 61 1.01 -0.37 -8.97
C THR A 61 1.51 0.94 -8.36
N LEU A 62 0.63 1.67 -7.67
CA LEU A 62 0.96 2.94 -7.03
C LEU A 62 2.03 2.77 -5.96
N LYS A 63 1.95 1.69 -5.15
CA LYS A 63 2.99 1.31 -4.20
C LYS A 63 4.36 1.14 -4.87
N GLY A 64 4.42 0.39 -5.97
CA GLY A 64 5.66 0.15 -6.72
C GLY A 64 6.27 1.44 -7.26
N VAL A 65 5.45 2.34 -7.81
CA VAL A 65 5.91 3.64 -8.30
C VAL A 65 6.45 4.50 -7.15
N CYS A 66 5.75 4.59 -6.03
CA CYS A 66 6.19 5.36 -4.86
C CYS A 66 7.52 4.82 -4.28
N GLN A 67 7.69 3.49 -4.23
CA GLN A 67 8.94 2.87 -3.79
C GLN A 67 10.10 3.21 -4.74
N ASN A 68 9.89 3.06 -6.05
CA ASN A 68 10.92 3.32 -7.05
C ASN A 68 11.35 4.79 -7.07
N LEU A 69 10.43 5.70 -6.87
CA LEU A 69 10.70 7.15 -6.78
C LEU A 69 11.05 7.62 -5.38
N SER A 70 11.09 6.73 -4.39
CA SER A 70 11.36 7.09 -2.96
C SER A 70 10.44 8.21 -2.44
N PHE A 71 9.16 8.14 -2.79
CA PHE A 71 8.12 8.99 -2.23
C PHE A 71 7.65 8.44 -0.88
N ASP A 72 8.54 8.45 0.10
CA ASP A 72 8.39 7.71 1.36
C ASP A 72 7.13 8.11 2.12
N ARG A 73 6.83 9.39 2.23
CA ARG A 73 5.63 9.87 2.92
C ARG A 73 4.34 9.41 2.23
N LEU A 74 4.31 9.42 0.90
CA LEU A 74 3.14 8.95 0.15
C LEU A 74 3.00 7.43 0.29
N TYR A 75 4.12 6.72 0.29
CA TYR A 75 4.19 5.29 0.50
C TYR A 75 3.69 4.88 1.90
N GLU A 76 4.13 5.57 2.96
CA GLU A 76 3.80 5.22 4.35
C GLU A 76 2.36 5.55 4.74
N VAL A 77 1.82 6.67 4.27
CA VAL A 77 0.60 7.26 4.86
C VAL A 77 -0.70 6.69 4.27
N ARG A 78 -0.74 6.27 3.02
CA ARG A 78 -2.01 5.86 2.39
C ARG A 78 -1.99 4.50 1.69
N ILE A 79 -0.92 4.17 0.98
CA ILE A 79 -0.92 3.04 0.06
C ILE A 79 -0.56 1.74 0.77
N MET A 80 0.40 1.78 1.69
CA MET A 80 0.81 0.60 2.46
C MET A 80 -0.30 0.09 3.38
N LYS A 81 -1.11 0.99 3.94
CA LYS A 81 -2.17 0.60 4.85
C LYS A 81 -3.39 -0.02 4.16
N THR A 82 -3.58 0.27 2.88
CA THR A 82 -4.77 -0.20 2.17
C THR A 82 -4.66 -1.63 1.63
N HIS A 83 -3.46 -2.13 1.32
CA HIS A 83 -3.35 -3.45 0.68
C HIS A 83 -3.79 -4.61 1.59
N SER A 84 -3.57 -4.52 2.89
CA SER A 84 -4.02 -5.53 3.85
C SER A 84 -5.55 -5.55 3.97
N GLU A 85 -6.18 -4.39 4.01
CA GLU A 85 -7.64 -4.25 4.02
C GLU A 85 -8.26 -4.73 2.70
N LEU A 86 -7.65 -4.39 1.56
CA LEU A 86 -8.11 -4.82 0.24
C LEU A 86 -7.98 -6.33 0.06
N GLY A 87 -6.87 -6.92 0.48
CA GLY A 87 -6.68 -8.37 0.44
C GLY A 87 -7.73 -9.10 1.28
N ALA A 88 -8.01 -8.62 2.49
CA ALA A 88 -9.06 -9.15 3.34
C ALA A 88 -10.46 -9.00 2.71
N ALA A 89 -10.74 -7.87 2.05
CA ALA A 89 -12.00 -7.63 1.34
C ALA A 89 -12.19 -8.59 0.15
N ILE A 90 -11.13 -8.85 -0.62
CA ILE A 90 -11.15 -9.84 -1.72
C ILE A 90 -11.52 -11.21 -1.18
N ILE A 91 -10.90 -11.66 -0.09
CA ILE A 91 -11.19 -12.98 0.51
C ILE A 91 -12.65 -13.07 0.97
N LYS A 92 -13.21 -12.00 1.51
CA LYS A 92 -14.63 -11.94 1.89
C LYS A 92 -15.59 -11.97 0.69
N ASP A 93 -15.18 -11.44 -0.46
CA ASP A 93 -16.00 -11.38 -1.67
C ASP A 93 -15.87 -12.65 -2.54
N MET A 94 -14.94 -13.55 -2.20
CA MET A 94 -14.79 -14.82 -2.90
C MET A 94 -15.95 -15.77 -2.61
N ASP A 95 -16.36 -16.52 -3.64
CA ASP A 95 -17.42 -17.55 -3.54
C ASP A 95 -16.90 -18.82 -2.85
N PHE A 96 -16.45 -18.65 -1.59
CA PHE A 96 -16.06 -19.75 -0.71
C PHE A 96 -16.90 -19.74 0.58
N PRO A 97 -17.09 -20.91 1.22
CA PRO A 97 -17.71 -20.95 2.54
C PRO A 97 -16.93 -20.08 3.53
N GLN A 98 -17.54 -18.97 3.95
CA GLN A 98 -16.87 -17.99 4.81
C GLN A 98 -16.64 -18.49 6.25
N ASP A 99 -17.34 -19.54 6.65
CA ASP A 99 -17.18 -20.26 7.92
C ASP A 99 -16.06 -21.34 7.87
N HIS A 100 -15.45 -21.55 6.70
CA HIS A 100 -14.36 -22.51 6.57
C HIS A 100 -13.08 -22.02 7.28
N PRO A 101 -12.44 -22.82 8.15
CA PRO A 101 -11.29 -22.36 8.94
C PRO A 101 -10.13 -21.80 8.11
N LEU A 102 -9.84 -22.38 6.93
CA LEU A 102 -8.79 -21.88 6.04
C LEU A 102 -9.13 -20.51 5.45
N VAL A 103 -10.41 -20.24 5.14
CA VAL A 103 -10.84 -18.94 4.61
C VAL A 103 -10.72 -17.87 5.69
N HIS A 104 -11.13 -18.20 6.91
CA HIS A 104 -10.97 -17.32 8.06
C HIS A 104 -9.50 -17.00 8.34
N THR A 105 -8.65 -18.01 8.42
CA THR A 105 -7.20 -17.84 8.62
C THR A 105 -6.56 -17.00 7.49
N ALA A 106 -6.93 -17.25 6.24
CA ALA A 106 -6.44 -16.48 5.10
C ALA A 106 -6.84 -15.00 5.20
N TRP A 107 -8.07 -14.73 5.64
CA TRP A 107 -8.56 -13.38 5.90
C TRP A 107 -7.76 -12.69 7.01
N GLU A 108 -7.55 -13.34 8.15
CA GLU A 108 -6.76 -12.81 9.27
C GLU A 108 -5.32 -12.50 8.86
N ILE A 109 -4.66 -13.43 8.17
CA ILE A 109 -3.30 -13.24 7.68
C ILE A 109 -3.27 -12.05 6.71
N SER A 110 -4.20 -11.98 5.75
CA SER A 110 -4.25 -10.88 4.79
C SER A 110 -4.46 -9.53 5.46
N ARG A 111 -5.34 -9.47 6.46
CA ARG A 111 -5.67 -8.22 7.16
C ARG A 111 -4.57 -7.79 8.12
N TRP A 112 -4.00 -8.75 8.87
CA TRP A 112 -3.19 -8.44 10.06
C TRP A 112 -1.69 -8.75 9.93
N HIS A 113 -1.18 -9.10 8.75
CA HIS A 113 0.27 -9.37 8.58
C HIS A 113 1.18 -8.15 8.83
N HIS A 114 0.63 -6.96 8.94
CA HIS A 114 1.33 -5.75 9.33
C HIS A 114 1.01 -5.27 10.75
N GLU A 115 0.22 -6.04 11.48
CA GLU A 115 0.06 -5.77 12.91
C GLU A 115 1.35 -6.08 13.67
N ARG A 116 1.55 -5.37 14.75
CA ARG A 116 2.77 -5.52 15.57
C ARG A 116 2.39 -5.86 16.99
N TRP A 117 3.21 -6.70 17.62
CA TRP A 117 3.01 -7.10 19.01
C TRP A 117 2.87 -5.92 19.99
N ASP A 118 3.53 -4.80 19.68
CA ASP A 118 3.49 -3.56 20.46
C ASP A 118 2.23 -2.69 20.23
N GLY A 119 1.32 -3.10 19.35
CA GLY A 119 0.10 -2.37 18.99
C GLY A 119 0.31 -1.17 18.06
N LYS A 120 1.53 -1.01 17.50
CA LYS A 120 1.87 0.07 16.56
C LYS A 120 1.77 -0.34 15.10
N GLY A 121 1.14 -1.48 14.84
CA GLY A 121 0.87 -1.99 13.51
C GLY A 121 -0.38 -1.38 12.87
N TYR A 122 -0.82 -1.97 11.79
CA TYR A 122 -2.02 -1.57 11.05
C TYR A 122 -2.66 -2.80 10.38
N PRO A 123 -3.94 -2.77 9.99
CA PRO A 123 -4.87 -1.62 9.93
C PRO A 123 -5.57 -1.33 11.26
N ASP A 124 -5.69 -2.29 12.16
CA ASP A 124 -6.55 -2.21 13.34
C ASP A 124 -5.80 -1.83 14.62
N GLY A 125 -4.46 -1.87 14.62
CA GLY A 125 -3.63 -1.56 15.77
C GLY A 125 -3.75 -2.59 16.90
N LEU A 126 -3.92 -3.87 16.54
CA LEU A 126 -4.06 -4.98 17.47
C LEU A 126 -2.76 -5.20 18.26
N LYS A 127 -2.88 -5.62 19.51
CA LYS A 127 -1.75 -5.80 20.41
C LYS A 127 -1.67 -7.23 20.95
N GLY A 128 -0.47 -7.78 20.89
CA GLY A 128 -0.18 -9.06 21.52
C GLY A 128 -1.03 -10.20 20.93
N GLU A 129 -1.72 -10.92 21.78
CA GLU A 129 -2.52 -12.09 21.40
C GLU A 129 -3.80 -11.77 20.61
N GLU A 130 -4.19 -10.50 20.52
CA GLU A 130 -5.33 -10.06 19.71
C GLU A 130 -5.10 -10.26 18.20
N ILE A 131 -3.81 -10.32 17.78
CA ILE A 131 -3.41 -10.39 16.36
C ILE A 131 -3.82 -11.73 15.74
N LEU A 132 -3.86 -12.79 16.51
CA LEU A 132 -4.13 -14.16 16.06
C LEU A 132 -5.08 -14.85 17.04
N SER A 133 -6.27 -14.29 17.22
CA SER A 133 -7.24 -14.80 18.20
C SER A 133 -7.75 -16.20 17.91
N ASP A 134 -7.72 -16.64 16.65
CA ASP A 134 -8.31 -17.90 16.20
C ASP A 134 -7.29 -18.99 15.78
N LEU A 135 -5.99 -18.74 15.91
CA LEU A 135 -4.95 -19.76 15.72
C LEU A 135 -4.62 -20.54 17.02
N LYS A 136 -5.51 -20.51 17.99
CA LYS A 136 -5.37 -21.30 19.23
C LYS A 136 -6.03 -22.64 19.12
#